data_1a0ce6dc699fcc02f6a4811eada0b2bf
#
_entry.id   1a0ce6dc699fcc02f6a4811eada0b2bf
#
_cell.length_a   1.000
_cell.length_b   1.000
_cell.length_c   1.000
_cell.angle_alpha   90.00
_cell.angle_beta   90.00
_cell.angle_gamma   90.00
#
_symmetry.space_group_name_H-M   'P 1'
#
loop_
_entity.id
_entity.type
_entity.pdbx_description
1 polymer ?
#
loop_
_entity_poly.entity_id
_entity_poly.type
_entity_poly.pdbx_seq_one_letter_code
_entity_poly.pdbx_strand_id
1 'polypeptide(L)'
;MSSLPTGWRTGIATNYGGAQDGDSPYSPSYGTSIGSCGYGLLDKSQWPYWSVGALSSSNMFYSEGPINGCGQCFEVQCVNSGGQYAGRCNGNGGESVTIMVSDSCPECEADHLDLQALTYNQLGPMALGRMDIKYRRVNCKPPVNLMVDVDSSSGEGGWIRMTVKNAAGRASIKGVALKGSGSSSWTDLTNDWVFVQTGARWETGQQPTGSPFDMQVTQDDGQVVTCNGCLQEGTGTFQTSMQFKIVGNDDSADIVSNDGAPSHSSSSSSSSGPSSAPAPSSSPSSSGGCSSCPDTPPSSSYTCAQQKSFGQCSQSWMSGYCKQTCGKCSC
;
A
#
# COMPACT_ATOMS: atom_id res chain seq x y z
N MET A 1 -10.21 24.73 5.20
CA MET A 1 -9.43 23.51 4.94
C MET A 1 -8.04 23.72 5.53
N SER A 2 -7.63 22.92 6.51
CA SER A 2 -6.28 23.00 7.07
C SER A 2 -5.31 22.25 6.13
N SER A 3 -4.15 22.86 5.87
CA SER A 3 -3.07 22.19 5.14
C SER A 3 -2.52 21.00 5.95
N LEU A 4 -1.96 20.01 5.26
CA LEU A 4 -1.21 18.94 5.92
C LEU A 4 -0.04 19.53 6.72
N PRO A 5 0.29 18.96 7.88
CA PRO A 5 1.55 19.28 8.55
C PRO A 5 2.69 18.76 7.65
N THR A 6 3.45 19.69 7.08
CA THR A 6 4.52 19.39 6.10
C THR A 6 5.88 19.14 6.73
N GLY A 7 5.99 19.32 8.06
CA GLY A 7 7.25 19.17 8.79
C GLY A 7 7.72 17.70 8.86
N TRP A 8 9.00 17.48 8.57
CA TRP A 8 9.66 16.20 8.81
C TRP A 8 9.75 15.90 10.30
N ARG A 9 9.47 14.67 10.65
CA ARG A 9 9.67 14.07 11.97
C ARG A 9 10.75 13.03 11.89
N THR A 10 11.56 12.89 12.93
CA THR A 10 12.53 11.80 13.07
C THR A 10 11.89 10.63 13.77
N GLY A 11 12.26 9.42 13.38
CA GLY A 11 11.75 8.19 13.96
C GLY A 11 12.59 6.98 13.56
N ILE A 12 12.06 5.82 13.79
CA ILE A 12 12.65 4.54 13.37
C ILE A 12 11.66 3.78 12.49
N ALA A 13 12.19 2.92 11.62
CA ALA A 13 11.39 1.96 10.90
C ALA A 13 11.84 0.53 11.21
N THR A 14 10.87 -0.36 11.32
CA THR A 14 11.02 -1.81 11.26
C THR A 14 10.32 -2.37 10.04
N ASN A 15 10.39 -3.66 9.84
CA ASN A 15 9.64 -4.33 8.79
C ASN A 15 8.91 -5.55 9.35
N TYR A 16 7.76 -5.81 8.79
CA TYR A 16 6.98 -6.98 9.08
C TYR A 16 6.81 -7.81 7.81
N GLY A 17 6.73 -9.09 8.05
CA GLY A 17 6.45 -10.02 7.10
C GLY A 17 7.58 -10.31 6.15
N GLY A 18 8.76 -10.36 6.57
CA GLY A 18 9.95 -10.82 5.87
C GLY A 18 10.24 -12.29 6.11
N ALA A 19 11.33 -12.73 5.53
CA ALA A 19 11.83 -14.08 5.74
C ALA A 19 12.10 -14.40 7.21
N GLN A 20 12.41 -13.40 8.02
CA GLN A 20 12.60 -13.54 9.47
C GLN A 20 11.30 -13.86 10.22
N ASP A 21 10.15 -13.54 9.68
CA ASP A 21 8.84 -13.87 10.24
C ASP A 21 8.33 -15.23 9.72
N GLY A 22 9.14 -15.92 8.92
CA GLY A 22 8.82 -17.22 8.36
C GLY A 22 7.95 -17.17 7.10
N ASP A 23 7.64 -15.97 6.61
CA ASP A 23 6.78 -15.75 5.46
C ASP A 23 7.56 -15.30 4.22
N SER A 24 6.95 -15.49 3.06
CA SER A 24 7.45 -14.92 1.83
C SER A 24 6.93 -13.48 1.68
N PRO A 25 7.79 -12.45 1.63
CA PRO A 25 7.35 -11.08 1.41
C PRO A 25 6.68 -10.87 0.05
N TYR A 26 6.69 -11.86 -0.80
CA TYR A 26 6.07 -11.88 -2.12
C TYR A 26 4.70 -12.58 -2.13
N SER A 27 4.26 -13.10 -0.98
CA SER A 27 2.92 -13.67 -0.88
C SER A 27 1.88 -12.54 -1.07
N PRO A 28 0.87 -12.71 -1.94
CA PRO A 28 -0.16 -11.70 -2.13
C PRO A 28 -0.96 -11.38 -0.85
N SER A 29 -1.02 -12.32 0.09
CA SER A 29 -1.68 -12.09 1.40
C SER A 29 -0.80 -11.38 2.42
N TYR A 30 0.45 -11.11 2.07
CA TYR A 30 1.48 -10.73 3.00
C TYR A 30 1.33 -9.31 3.54
N GLY A 31 1.08 -9.20 4.85
CA GLY A 31 0.99 -7.94 5.57
C GLY A 31 -0.18 -7.05 5.19
N THR A 32 -1.10 -7.50 4.33
CA THR A 32 -2.19 -6.66 3.84
C THR A 32 -3.58 -7.20 4.14
N SER A 33 -3.77 -8.52 4.09
CA SER A 33 -5.10 -9.13 4.23
C SER A 33 -5.69 -9.08 5.65
N ILE A 34 -4.85 -8.92 6.65
CA ILE A 34 -5.23 -8.95 8.08
C ILE A 34 -4.95 -7.64 8.82
N GLY A 35 -4.54 -6.59 8.11
CA GLY A 35 -4.28 -5.28 8.72
C GLY A 35 -5.50 -4.72 9.44
N SER A 36 -5.28 -4.05 10.59
CA SER A 36 -6.31 -3.50 11.46
C SER A 36 -7.21 -2.45 10.80
N CYS A 37 -6.80 -1.89 9.67
CA CYS A 37 -7.63 -1.00 8.88
C CYS A 37 -8.76 -1.72 8.12
N GLY A 38 -8.62 -3.03 7.88
CA GLY A 38 -9.67 -3.82 7.24
C GLY A 38 -9.84 -3.57 5.75
N TYR A 39 -8.79 -3.12 5.06
CA TYR A 39 -8.82 -2.95 3.61
C TYR A 39 -8.88 -4.27 2.84
N GLY A 40 -8.65 -5.40 3.51
CA GLY A 40 -8.52 -6.70 2.88
C GLY A 40 -7.22 -6.82 2.10
N LEU A 41 -7.19 -7.72 1.13
CA LEU A 41 -6.01 -7.93 0.31
C LEU A 41 -5.70 -6.68 -0.53
N LEU A 42 -4.49 -6.17 -0.36
CA LEU A 42 -3.90 -5.08 -1.14
C LEU A 42 -2.70 -5.67 -1.91
N ASP A 43 -2.96 -6.33 -3.00
CA ASP A 43 -1.92 -7.01 -3.76
C ASP A 43 -1.06 -6.03 -4.58
N LYS A 44 0.00 -6.55 -5.17
CA LYS A 44 0.97 -5.77 -5.93
C LYS A 44 0.37 -5.05 -7.15
N SER A 45 -0.72 -5.57 -7.72
CA SER A 45 -1.37 -4.99 -8.90
C SER A 45 -2.30 -3.83 -8.59
N GLN A 46 -2.62 -3.64 -7.30
CA GLN A 46 -3.57 -2.64 -6.84
C GLN A 46 -2.86 -1.57 -6.02
N TRP A 47 -3.23 -0.30 -6.24
CA TRP A 47 -2.78 0.77 -5.36
C TRP A 47 -3.15 0.41 -3.91
N PRO A 48 -2.27 0.52 -2.94
CA PRO A 48 -0.96 1.16 -2.89
C PRO A 48 0.24 0.25 -3.26
N TYR A 49 0.08 -0.83 -3.99
CA TYR A 49 1.15 -1.68 -4.54
C TYR A 49 2.10 -2.26 -3.48
N TRP A 50 1.57 -2.71 -2.33
CA TRP A 50 2.33 -3.09 -1.14
C TRP A 50 3.10 -1.96 -0.44
N SER A 51 3.04 -0.72 -0.93
CA SER A 51 3.58 0.42 -0.20
C SER A 51 2.68 0.75 0.99
N VAL A 52 2.75 -0.10 2.01
CA VAL A 52 1.92 -0.01 3.21
C VAL A 52 2.76 -0.13 4.47
N GLY A 53 2.19 0.31 5.57
CA GLY A 53 2.81 0.19 6.88
C GLY A 53 1.80 0.31 8.01
N ALA A 54 2.27 -0.02 9.19
CA ALA A 54 1.55 0.13 10.44
C ALA A 54 2.01 1.39 11.17
N LEU A 55 1.06 2.11 11.72
CA LEU A 55 1.29 3.31 12.52
C LEU A 55 1.20 2.95 14.00
N SER A 56 2.15 3.45 14.81
CA SER A 56 2.05 3.29 16.26
C SER A 56 0.76 3.92 16.79
N SER A 57 0.09 3.24 17.70
CA SER A 57 -1.10 3.78 18.39
C SER A 57 -0.79 5.03 19.24
N SER A 58 0.48 5.26 19.55
CA SER A 58 0.97 6.46 20.25
C SER A 58 1.40 7.57 19.31
N ASN A 59 1.34 7.35 18.00
CA ASN A 59 1.69 8.38 17.02
C ASN A 59 0.65 9.50 16.99
N MET A 60 1.08 10.74 16.85
CA MET A 60 0.17 11.88 16.83
C MET A 60 -0.89 11.81 15.72
N PHE A 61 -0.56 11.18 14.60
CA PHE A 61 -1.48 11.04 13.46
C PHE A 61 -2.46 9.89 13.63
N TYR A 62 -2.21 8.97 14.57
CA TYR A 62 -3.08 7.84 14.83
C TYR A 62 -4.44 8.30 15.40
N SER A 63 -4.42 9.27 16.31
CA SER A 63 -5.63 9.81 16.94
C SER A 63 -6.34 10.90 16.12
N GLU A 64 -5.83 11.24 14.92
CA GLU A 64 -6.50 12.14 14.00
C GLU A 64 -7.68 11.45 13.31
N GLY A 65 -8.86 11.57 13.90
CA GLY A 65 -10.10 11.06 13.34
C GLY A 65 -10.47 9.64 13.81
N PRO A 66 -11.64 9.15 13.39
CA PRO A 66 -12.22 7.90 13.91
C PRO A 66 -11.56 6.64 13.38
N ILE A 67 -10.72 6.73 12.35
CA ILE A 67 -10.16 5.57 11.64
C ILE A 67 -8.71 5.28 12.01
N ASN A 68 -8.22 5.83 13.12
CA ASN A 68 -6.94 5.49 13.73
C ASN A 68 -5.74 5.51 12.75
N GLY A 69 -5.62 6.57 11.96
CA GLY A 69 -4.57 6.75 10.97
C GLY A 69 -4.78 6.00 9.66
N CYS A 70 -5.75 5.11 9.57
CA CYS A 70 -6.01 4.30 8.38
C CYS A 70 -6.19 5.15 7.11
N GLY A 71 -5.55 4.71 6.03
CA GLY A 71 -5.62 5.36 4.73
C GLY A 71 -4.72 6.58 4.56
N GLN A 72 -4.16 7.14 5.64
CA GLN A 72 -3.23 8.25 5.54
C GLN A 72 -1.95 7.85 4.82
N CYS A 73 -1.37 8.77 4.05
CA CYS A 73 -0.09 8.53 3.38
C CYS A 73 1.05 9.29 4.05
N PHE A 74 2.21 8.64 4.08
CA PHE A 74 3.44 9.21 4.61
C PHE A 74 4.58 9.03 3.62
N GLU A 75 5.34 10.09 3.40
CA GLU A 75 6.66 10.00 2.81
C GLU A 75 7.65 9.61 3.89
N VAL A 76 8.42 8.57 3.64
CA VAL A 76 9.41 8.00 4.57
C VAL A 76 10.77 7.99 3.90
N GLN A 77 11.77 8.54 4.55
CA GLN A 77 13.14 8.60 4.06
C GLN A 77 14.09 8.01 5.08
N CYS A 78 14.99 7.12 4.64
CA CYS A 78 16.04 6.60 5.48
C CYS A 78 17.14 7.63 5.73
N VAL A 79 17.69 7.66 6.95
CA VAL A 79 18.71 8.62 7.40
C VAL A 79 19.98 7.87 7.84
N ASN A 80 21.09 8.18 7.20
CA ASN A 80 22.39 7.52 7.47
C ASN A 80 23.24 8.18 8.56
N SER A 81 22.80 9.30 9.14
CA SER A 81 23.60 10.06 10.11
C SER A 81 22.79 10.50 11.32
N GLY A 82 23.41 10.53 12.47
CA GLY A 82 22.88 11.18 13.67
C GLY A 82 21.93 10.38 14.53
N GLY A 83 21.60 9.13 14.17
CA GLY A 83 20.72 8.26 14.95
C GLY A 83 21.38 6.98 15.45
N GLN A 84 20.62 6.18 16.17
CA GLN A 84 21.07 4.91 16.75
C GLN A 84 21.38 3.84 15.69
N TYR A 85 20.69 3.90 14.55
CA TYR A 85 20.77 2.92 13.48
C TYR A 85 21.39 3.51 12.20
N ALA A 86 22.26 4.50 12.35
CA ALA A 86 22.96 5.13 11.23
C ALA A 86 23.74 4.11 10.38
N GLY A 87 23.87 4.40 9.09
CA GLY A 87 24.58 3.54 8.14
C GLY A 87 23.79 2.34 7.65
N ARG A 88 22.48 2.28 7.88
CA ARG A 88 21.61 1.16 7.49
C ARG A 88 20.77 1.41 6.24
N CYS A 89 20.86 2.59 5.65
CA CYS A 89 20.17 2.90 4.43
C CYS A 89 20.83 2.26 3.21
N ASN A 90 20.05 2.04 2.15
CA ASN A 90 20.61 1.77 0.83
C ASN A 90 21.42 2.98 0.35
N GLY A 91 22.57 2.72 -0.26
CA GLY A 91 23.41 3.80 -0.78
C GLY A 91 23.83 4.82 0.28
N ASN A 92 23.69 6.09 -0.04
CA ASN A 92 24.06 7.20 0.86
C ASN A 92 22.90 7.68 1.75
N GLY A 93 21.74 7.05 1.68
CA GLY A 93 20.51 7.54 2.28
C GLY A 93 19.89 8.68 1.45
N GLY A 94 18.71 9.14 1.88
CA GLY A 94 17.98 10.20 1.19
C GLY A 94 16.95 9.71 0.19
N GLU A 95 16.94 8.45 -0.16
CA GLU A 95 15.85 7.83 -0.91
C GLU A 95 14.57 7.82 -0.08
N SER A 96 13.44 8.07 -0.71
CA SER A 96 12.13 8.09 -0.04
C SER A 96 11.15 7.13 -0.70
N VAL A 97 10.25 6.63 0.10
CA VAL A 97 9.06 5.88 -0.34
C VAL A 97 7.82 6.55 0.21
N THR A 98 6.72 6.47 -0.50
CA THR A 98 5.42 6.85 0.02
C THR A 98 4.67 5.59 0.43
N ILE A 99 4.13 5.57 1.64
CA ILE A 99 3.33 4.46 2.17
C ILE A 99 1.91 4.91 2.47
N MET A 100 0.97 3.99 2.43
CA MET A 100 -0.37 4.13 3.00
C MET A 100 -0.46 3.34 4.31
N VAL A 101 -1.07 3.92 5.33
CA VAL A 101 -1.34 3.20 6.59
C VAL A 101 -2.47 2.20 6.36
N SER A 102 -2.17 0.93 6.52
CA SER A 102 -3.12 -0.19 6.39
C SER A 102 -3.28 -0.99 7.69
N ASP A 103 -2.43 -0.70 8.68
CA ASP A 103 -2.37 -1.43 9.94
C ASP A 103 -1.96 -0.55 11.11
N SER A 104 -1.97 -1.10 12.31
CA SER A 104 -1.50 -0.48 13.54
C SER A 104 -0.46 -1.35 14.24
N CYS A 105 0.49 -0.69 14.92
CA CYS A 105 1.51 -1.32 15.75
C CYS A 105 1.38 -0.78 17.19
N PRO A 106 0.55 -1.41 18.04
CA PRO A 106 0.31 -0.93 19.40
C PRO A 106 1.55 -0.94 20.29
N GLU A 107 2.48 -1.88 20.05
CA GLU A 107 3.75 -2.04 20.75
C GLU A 107 4.85 -1.11 20.27
N CYS A 108 4.64 -0.42 19.15
CA CYS A 108 5.63 0.49 18.59
C CYS A 108 5.70 1.80 19.39
N GLU A 109 6.89 2.39 19.44
CA GLU A 109 7.10 3.74 19.98
C GLU A 109 6.40 4.80 19.12
N ALA A 110 6.16 6.00 19.66
CA ALA A 110 5.31 7.02 19.01
C ALA A 110 5.74 7.40 17.57
N ASP A 111 7.04 7.54 17.32
CA ASP A 111 7.58 7.87 16.01
C ASP A 111 8.19 6.65 15.30
N HIS A 112 7.66 5.47 15.58
CA HIS A 112 8.03 4.22 14.95
C HIS A 112 7.00 3.84 13.88
N LEU A 113 7.48 3.59 12.66
CA LEU A 113 6.70 3.06 11.55
C LEU A 113 7.12 1.62 11.29
N ASP A 114 6.18 0.70 11.24
CA ASP A 114 6.45 -0.68 10.84
C ASP A 114 6.01 -0.87 9.39
N LEU A 115 6.96 -1.16 8.50
CA LEU A 115 6.75 -1.14 7.06
C LEU A 115 6.61 -2.56 6.51
N GLN A 116 5.78 -2.72 5.50
CA GLN A 116 5.78 -3.96 4.73
C GLN A 116 7.20 -4.23 4.19
N ALA A 117 7.67 -5.47 4.28
CA ALA A 117 9.07 -5.82 4.09
C ALA A 117 9.68 -5.38 2.76
N LEU A 118 8.94 -5.46 1.64
CA LEU A 118 9.45 -5.02 0.34
C LEU A 118 9.55 -3.49 0.24
N THR A 119 8.65 -2.79 0.90
CA THR A 119 8.71 -1.33 1.02
C THR A 119 9.89 -0.91 1.86
N TYR A 120 10.11 -1.57 3.00
CA TYR A 120 11.30 -1.36 3.82
C TYR A 120 12.60 -1.61 3.04
N ASN A 121 12.63 -2.66 2.22
CA ASN A 121 13.81 -3.03 1.43
C ASN A 121 14.22 -2.00 0.36
N GLN A 122 13.32 -1.11 -0.01
CA GLN A 122 13.66 0.03 -0.87
C GLN A 122 14.51 1.07 -0.13
N LEU A 123 14.34 1.18 1.18
CA LEU A 123 15.08 2.12 2.03
C LEU A 123 16.36 1.53 2.61
N GLY A 124 16.34 0.24 2.96
CA GLY A 124 17.49 -0.46 3.55
C GLY A 124 17.29 -1.98 3.59
N PRO A 125 18.36 -2.76 3.79
CA PRO A 125 18.29 -4.22 3.82
C PRO A 125 17.38 -4.74 4.93
N MET A 126 16.38 -5.55 4.60
CA MET A 126 15.43 -6.15 5.56
C MET A 126 16.12 -6.84 6.76
N ALA A 127 17.25 -7.51 6.51
CA ALA A 127 17.99 -8.25 7.54
C ALA A 127 18.54 -7.38 8.68
N LEU A 128 18.59 -6.05 8.51
CA LEU A 128 19.04 -5.13 9.55
C LEU A 128 17.96 -4.83 10.59
N GLY A 129 16.72 -5.15 10.31
CA GLY A 129 15.57 -5.10 11.21
C GLY A 129 15.12 -3.70 11.61
N ARG A 130 16.03 -2.76 11.87
CA ARG A 130 15.72 -1.37 12.26
C ARG A 130 16.57 -0.38 11.49
N MET A 131 15.99 0.77 11.13
CA MET A 131 16.73 1.90 10.55
C MET A 131 16.24 3.23 11.12
N ASP A 132 17.11 4.24 11.12
CA ASP A 132 16.69 5.62 11.39
C ASP A 132 16.00 6.19 10.17
N ILE A 133 14.87 6.85 10.39
CA ILE A 133 14.09 7.50 9.36
C ILE A 133 13.75 8.94 9.72
N LYS A 134 13.39 9.70 8.72
CA LYS A 134 12.48 10.84 8.86
C LYS A 134 11.24 10.57 8.02
N TYR A 135 10.11 11.09 8.48
CA TYR A 135 8.84 10.90 7.80
C TYR A 135 7.97 12.14 7.91
N ARG A 136 7.05 12.29 6.98
CA ARG A 136 6.03 13.36 7.01
C ARG A 136 4.73 12.87 6.40
N ARG A 137 3.61 13.42 6.86
CA ARG A 137 2.32 13.16 6.24
C ARG A 137 2.22 13.88 4.90
N VAL A 138 1.76 13.17 3.87
CA VAL A 138 1.61 13.66 2.51
C VAL A 138 0.22 13.33 1.96
N ASN A 139 -0.18 13.97 0.86
CA ASN A 139 -1.41 13.59 0.18
C ASN A 139 -1.28 12.21 -0.47
N CYS A 140 -2.30 11.37 -0.31
CA CYS A 140 -2.42 10.15 -1.09
C CYS A 140 -2.81 10.49 -2.54
N LYS A 141 -2.25 9.75 -3.50
CA LYS A 141 -2.46 9.98 -4.93
C LYS A 141 -2.81 8.67 -5.65
N PRO A 142 -3.94 8.02 -5.32
CA PRO A 142 -4.36 6.82 -6.02
C PRO A 142 -4.64 7.15 -7.50
N PRO A 143 -4.30 6.25 -8.44
CA PRO A 143 -4.54 6.45 -9.86
C PRO A 143 -6.01 6.23 -10.27
N VAL A 144 -6.83 5.81 -9.32
CA VAL A 144 -8.24 5.45 -9.53
C VAL A 144 -9.15 6.21 -8.55
N ASN A 145 -10.43 6.27 -8.86
CA ASN A 145 -11.42 6.87 -7.97
C ASN A 145 -11.68 6.00 -6.73
N LEU A 146 -12.43 6.57 -5.77
CA LEU A 146 -12.89 5.83 -4.60
C LEU A 146 -13.57 4.52 -5.02
N MET A 147 -13.23 3.46 -4.33
CA MET A 147 -13.88 2.15 -4.40
C MET A 147 -14.56 1.83 -3.08
N VAL A 148 -15.62 1.07 -3.15
CA VAL A 148 -16.35 0.59 -1.98
C VAL A 148 -16.42 -0.92 -2.03
N ASP A 149 -15.87 -1.59 -1.01
CA ASP A 149 -16.07 -3.02 -0.82
C ASP A 149 -17.18 -3.23 0.20
N VAL A 150 -18.31 -3.75 -0.24
CA VAL A 150 -19.42 -4.15 0.63
C VAL A 150 -19.18 -5.58 1.11
N ASP A 151 -19.17 -5.75 2.43
CA ASP A 151 -18.90 -7.03 3.09
C ASP A 151 -19.86 -8.11 2.63
N SER A 152 -19.36 -9.32 2.39
CA SER A 152 -20.13 -10.48 1.94
C SER A 152 -21.22 -10.93 2.92
N SER A 153 -21.13 -10.50 4.16
CA SER A 153 -22.17 -10.75 5.19
C SER A 153 -23.30 -9.71 5.18
N SER A 154 -23.20 -8.65 4.37
CA SER A 154 -24.23 -7.62 4.28
C SER A 154 -25.53 -8.22 3.70
N GLY A 155 -26.64 -7.94 4.37
CA GLY A 155 -27.96 -8.45 3.98
C GLY A 155 -28.78 -7.43 3.21
N GLU A 156 -29.49 -7.86 2.17
CA GLU A 156 -30.40 -7.02 1.41
C GLU A 156 -31.47 -6.41 2.31
N GLY A 157 -31.64 -5.08 2.24
CA GLY A 157 -32.61 -4.34 3.06
C GLY A 157 -32.34 -4.32 4.57
N GLY A 158 -31.23 -4.93 5.02
CA GLY A 158 -30.87 -5.03 6.43
C GLY A 158 -29.55 -4.36 6.78
N TRP A 159 -28.74 -5.04 7.55
CA TRP A 159 -27.40 -4.60 7.93
C TRP A 159 -26.50 -4.49 6.71
N ILE A 160 -25.67 -3.46 6.66
CA ILE A 160 -24.63 -3.28 5.66
C ILE A 160 -23.34 -2.81 6.32
N ARG A 161 -22.21 -3.37 5.89
CA ARG A 161 -20.86 -2.93 6.24
C ARG A 161 -20.02 -2.77 4.98
N MET A 162 -19.22 -1.73 4.94
CA MET A 162 -18.39 -1.43 3.78
C MET A 162 -17.04 -0.84 4.17
N THR A 163 -16.07 -1.02 3.30
CA THR A 163 -14.75 -0.38 3.36
C THR A 163 -14.61 0.59 2.20
N VAL A 164 -14.23 1.83 2.49
CA VAL A 164 -13.94 2.84 1.46
C VAL A 164 -12.44 2.84 1.18
N LYS A 165 -12.07 2.62 -0.08
CA LYS A 165 -10.68 2.49 -0.54
C LYS A 165 -10.31 3.59 -1.54
N ASN A 166 -9.01 3.77 -1.75
CA ASN A 166 -8.43 4.66 -2.76
C ASN A 166 -8.81 6.14 -2.56
N ALA A 167 -8.88 6.60 -1.32
CA ALA A 167 -9.11 8.02 -1.05
C ALA A 167 -7.86 8.83 -1.39
N ALA A 168 -8.03 9.90 -2.19
CA ALA A 168 -6.96 10.86 -2.49
C ALA A 168 -6.89 11.97 -1.43
N GLY A 169 -5.83 12.77 -1.48
CA GLY A 169 -5.63 13.89 -0.58
C GLY A 169 -5.27 13.42 0.83
N ARG A 170 -5.90 13.98 1.83
CA ARG A 170 -5.63 13.60 3.22
C ARG A 170 -5.98 12.15 3.54
N ALA A 171 -6.93 11.56 2.79
CA ALA A 171 -7.38 10.18 2.85
C ALA A 171 -7.86 9.67 4.23
N SER A 172 -7.96 10.55 5.20
CA SER A 172 -8.51 10.28 6.54
C SER A 172 -10.02 10.48 6.51
N ILE A 173 -10.76 9.41 6.30
CA ILE A 173 -12.23 9.44 6.23
C ILE A 173 -12.81 9.54 7.63
N LYS A 174 -13.70 10.51 7.87
CA LYS A 174 -14.37 10.69 9.15
C LYS A 174 -15.88 10.45 9.10
N GLY A 175 -16.45 10.26 7.94
CA GLY A 175 -17.88 10.00 7.80
C GLY A 175 -18.23 9.37 6.47
N VAL A 176 -19.19 8.46 6.51
CA VAL A 176 -19.81 7.83 5.35
C VAL A 176 -21.30 7.86 5.59
N ALA A 177 -22.08 8.25 4.58
CA ALA A 177 -23.53 8.25 4.64
C ALA A 177 -24.12 7.68 3.35
N LEU A 178 -25.25 7.03 3.49
CA LEU A 178 -26.05 6.48 2.38
C LEU A 178 -27.43 7.13 2.34
N LYS A 179 -27.98 7.26 1.13
CA LYS A 179 -29.35 7.68 0.92
C LYS A 179 -29.97 6.79 -0.14
N GLY A 180 -31.07 6.14 0.16
CA GLY A 180 -31.80 5.31 -0.78
C GLY A 180 -32.57 6.14 -1.80
N SER A 181 -32.80 5.58 -3.00
CA SER A 181 -33.53 6.25 -4.09
C SER A 181 -34.94 6.71 -3.73
N GLY A 182 -35.57 6.08 -2.73
CA GLY A 182 -36.88 6.46 -2.19
C GLY A 182 -36.83 7.39 -0.97
N SER A 183 -35.63 7.80 -0.53
CA SER A 183 -35.44 8.58 0.70
C SER A 183 -35.08 10.03 0.42
N SER A 184 -35.57 10.93 1.28
CA SER A 184 -35.13 12.35 1.30
C SER A 184 -34.00 12.62 2.31
N SER A 185 -33.68 11.65 3.17
CA SER A 185 -32.69 11.80 4.25
C SER A 185 -31.50 10.88 4.08
N TRP A 186 -30.34 11.36 4.54
CA TRP A 186 -29.12 10.58 4.66
C TRP A 186 -29.15 9.73 5.91
N THR A 187 -28.58 8.53 5.82
CA THR A 187 -28.31 7.62 6.95
C THR A 187 -26.82 7.58 7.14
N ASP A 188 -26.34 8.12 8.27
CA ASP A 188 -24.93 8.05 8.64
C ASP A 188 -24.56 6.63 9.05
N LEU A 189 -23.40 6.17 8.58
CA LEU A 189 -22.81 4.91 8.98
C LEU A 189 -21.89 5.14 10.19
N THR A 190 -21.88 4.18 11.09
CA THR A 190 -20.98 4.17 12.25
C THR A 190 -19.67 3.51 11.85
N ASN A 191 -18.53 4.08 12.30
CA ASN A 191 -17.24 3.44 12.11
C ASN A 191 -17.14 2.18 12.98
N ASP A 192 -16.68 1.09 12.37
CA ASP A 192 -16.69 -0.25 12.95
C ASP A 192 -15.54 -0.47 13.97
N TRP A 193 -14.68 0.50 14.21
CA TRP A 193 -13.57 0.38 15.17
C TRP A 193 -14.02 -0.04 16.57
N VAL A 194 -15.19 0.43 16.99
CA VAL A 194 -15.71 0.16 18.34
C VAL A 194 -16.02 -1.33 18.55
N PHE A 195 -16.40 -2.04 17.49
CA PHE A 195 -16.87 -3.43 17.60
C PHE A 195 -15.81 -4.47 17.23
N VAL A 196 -15.09 -4.25 16.14
CA VAL A 196 -14.14 -5.23 15.57
C VAL A 196 -12.74 -4.68 15.36
N GLN A 197 -12.47 -3.45 15.83
CA GLN A 197 -11.19 -2.77 15.73
C GLN A 197 -10.67 -2.68 14.27
N THR A 198 -11.57 -2.37 13.35
CA THR A 198 -11.27 -2.29 11.92
C THR A 198 -11.47 -0.85 11.45
N GLY A 199 -10.39 -0.09 11.43
CA GLY A 199 -10.41 1.38 11.29
C GLY A 199 -11.07 1.95 10.05
N ALA A 200 -11.05 1.25 8.91
CA ALA A 200 -11.60 1.77 7.65
C ALA A 200 -12.99 1.23 7.29
N ARG A 201 -13.63 0.48 8.17
CA ARG A 201 -14.97 -0.08 7.96
C ARG A 201 -16.07 0.79 8.54
N TRP A 202 -17.18 0.86 7.82
CA TRP A 202 -18.35 1.65 8.15
C TRP A 202 -19.60 0.81 8.02
N GLU A 203 -20.50 0.87 9.00
CA GLU A 203 -21.69 0.03 9.04
C GLU A 203 -22.94 0.76 9.51
N THR A 204 -24.10 0.21 9.14
CA THR A 204 -25.38 0.53 9.76
C THR A 204 -26.22 -0.73 9.89
N GLY A 205 -27.00 -0.84 10.97
CA GLY A 205 -27.89 -1.96 11.21
C GLY A 205 -29.07 -2.04 10.23
N GLN A 206 -29.37 -0.94 9.55
CA GLN A 206 -30.49 -0.85 8.63
C GLN A 206 -30.10 0.01 7.41
N GLN A 207 -30.11 -0.61 6.23
CA GLN A 207 -29.92 0.10 4.97
C GLN A 207 -31.05 1.10 4.73
N PRO A 208 -30.78 2.24 4.08
CA PRO A 208 -31.85 3.11 3.60
C PRO A 208 -32.72 2.37 2.57
N THR A 209 -33.98 2.76 2.49
CA THR A 209 -34.92 2.14 1.54
C THR A 209 -34.67 2.59 0.11
N GLY A 210 -34.61 1.64 -0.80
CA GLY A 210 -34.50 1.84 -2.25
C GLY A 210 -33.08 1.88 -2.77
N SER A 211 -32.81 1.03 -3.75
CA SER A 211 -31.57 0.97 -4.52
C SER A 211 -31.81 1.61 -5.91
N PRO A 212 -30.79 2.20 -6.56
CA PRO A 212 -29.43 2.40 -6.08
C PRO A 212 -29.33 3.45 -4.97
N PHE A 213 -28.24 3.36 -4.19
CA PHE A 213 -27.97 4.34 -3.12
C PHE A 213 -27.12 5.50 -3.66
N ASP A 214 -27.45 6.70 -3.21
CA ASP A 214 -26.52 7.81 -3.20
C ASP A 214 -25.54 7.59 -2.04
N MET A 215 -24.31 7.96 -2.24
CA MET A 215 -23.27 7.84 -1.21
C MET A 215 -22.55 9.17 -0.99
N GLN A 216 -22.26 9.47 0.26
CA GLN A 216 -21.49 10.62 0.66
C GLN A 216 -20.32 10.18 1.53
N VAL A 217 -19.13 10.70 1.24
CA VAL A 217 -17.91 10.44 2.00
C VAL A 217 -17.28 11.76 2.42
N THR A 218 -16.91 11.86 3.70
CA THR A 218 -16.34 13.07 4.30
C THR A 218 -14.93 12.79 4.81
N GLN A 219 -13.96 13.63 4.46
CA GLN A 219 -12.60 13.63 5.02
C GLN A 219 -12.48 14.48 6.29
N ASP A 220 -11.36 14.33 6.99
CA ASP A 220 -11.02 15.05 8.22
C ASP A 220 -10.85 16.57 8.00
N ASP A 221 -10.50 17.00 6.78
CA ASP A 221 -10.41 18.43 6.42
C ASP A 221 -11.75 19.08 6.08
N GLY A 222 -12.83 18.29 6.14
CA GLY A 222 -14.19 18.75 5.83
C GLY A 222 -14.57 18.66 4.36
N GLN A 223 -13.71 18.15 3.47
CA GLN A 223 -14.13 17.85 2.11
C GLN A 223 -15.20 16.76 2.12
N VAL A 224 -16.24 16.99 1.34
CA VAL A 224 -17.34 16.05 1.13
C VAL A 224 -17.44 15.74 -0.35
N VAL A 225 -17.47 14.48 -0.70
CA VAL A 225 -17.74 14.00 -2.06
C VAL A 225 -19.02 13.19 -2.07
N THR A 226 -19.79 13.33 -3.11
CA THR A 226 -21.09 12.69 -3.24
C THR A 226 -21.22 12.07 -4.61
N CYS A 227 -21.75 10.87 -4.70
CA CYS A 227 -22.23 10.28 -5.95
C CYS A 227 -23.69 9.88 -5.82
N ASN A 228 -24.43 10.10 -6.89
CA ASN A 228 -25.84 9.75 -6.97
C ASN A 228 -25.99 8.38 -7.63
N GLY A 229 -26.68 7.47 -6.97
CA GLY A 229 -26.97 6.13 -7.49
C GLY A 229 -25.74 5.28 -7.79
N CYS A 230 -24.61 5.52 -7.13
CA CYS A 230 -23.36 4.84 -7.45
C CYS A 230 -23.17 3.50 -6.75
N LEU A 231 -23.96 3.21 -5.73
CA LEU A 231 -23.87 1.95 -5.00
C LEU A 231 -25.16 1.16 -5.22
N GLN A 232 -25.02 0.00 -5.84
CA GLN A 232 -26.13 -0.94 -5.98
C GLN A 232 -26.30 -1.73 -4.67
N GLU A 233 -27.50 -2.21 -4.44
CA GLU A 233 -27.74 -3.21 -3.40
C GLU A 233 -26.98 -4.49 -3.70
N GLY A 234 -26.44 -5.13 -2.67
CA GLY A 234 -25.64 -6.34 -2.79
C GLY A 234 -24.26 -6.22 -2.15
N THR A 235 -23.44 -7.21 -2.41
CA THR A 235 -22.08 -7.35 -1.83
C THR A 235 -21.02 -7.32 -2.91
N GLY A 236 -19.77 -7.04 -2.51
CA GLY A 236 -18.64 -7.01 -3.42
C GLY A 236 -18.08 -5.60 -3.64
N THR A 237 -17.30 -5.45 -4.68
CA THR A 237 -16.55 -4.21 -4.98
C THR A 237 -17.30 -3.33 -5.97
N PHE A 238 -17.51 -2.09 -5.59
CA PHE A 238 -18.16 -1.07 -6.43
C PHE A 238 -17.18 0.06 -6.73
N GLN A 239 -16.94 0.31 -8.01
CA GLN A 239 -16.16 1.46 -8.46
C GLN A 239 -17.05 2.70 -8.52
N THR A 240 -16.65 3.76 -7.85
CA THR A 240 -17.39 5.04 -7.88
C THR A 240 -16.79 6.02 -8.90
N SER A 241 -17.50 7.09 -9.17
CA SER A 241 -17.00 8.25 -9.92
C SER A 241 -16.44 9.36 -9.00
N MET A 242 -16.46 9.14 -7.67
CA MET A 242 -16.02 10.10 -6.69
C MET A 242 -14.50 10.08 -6.49
N GLN A 243 -13.94 11.28 -6.25
CA GLN A 243 -12.60 11.40 -5.68
C GLN A 243 -12.46 12.73 -4.98
N PHE A 244 -11.67 12.76 -3.90
CA PHE A 244 -11.32 14.00 -3.20
C PHE A 244 -10.30 14.82 -4.00
N LYS A 245 -10.37 16.12 -3.84
CA LYS A 245 -9.37 17.03 -4.41
C LYS A 245 -8.13 17.04 -3.52
N ILE A 246 -6.98 16.96 -4.15
CA ILE A 246 -5.71 17.18 -3.47
C ILE A 246 -5.59 18.68 -3.17
N VAL A 247 -5.45 19.02 -1.90
CA VAL A 247 -5.34 20.40 -1.43
C VAL A 247 -3.98 20.60 -0.77
N GLY A 248 -3.29 21.68 -1.15
CA GLY A 248 -1.96 22.02 -0.65
C GLY A 248 -0.85 21.54 -1.55
N ASN A 249 0.33 22.11 -1.34
CA ASN A 249 1.55 21.69 -2.03
C ASN A 249 2.22 20.63 -1.15
N ASP A 250 2.15 19.39 -1.56
CA ASP A 250 3.11 18.39 -1.13
C ASP A 250 3.96 18.01 -2.34
N ASP A 251 5.26 18.04 -2.17
CA ASP A 251 6.21 17.59 -3.18
C ASP A 251 6.43 16.07 -3.08
N SER A 252 5.47 15.32 -2.50
CA SER A 252 5.58 13.89 -2.33
C SER A 252 5.58 13.18 -3.67
N ALA A 253 6.46 12.20 -3.80
CA ALA A 253 6.38 11.25 -4.90
C ALA A 253 5.07 10.47 -4.85
N ASP A 254 4.53 10.11 -6.00
CA ASP A 254 3.41 9.18 -6.07
C ASP A 254 3.85 7.80 -5.53
N ILE A 255 2.93 7.07 -4.91
CA ILE A 255 3.17 5.67 -4.62
C ILE A 255 3.31 4.94 -5.96
N VAL A 256 4.50 4.40 -6.21
CA VAL A 256 4.80 3.64 -7.42
C VAL A 256 4.73 2.14 -7.12
N SER A 257 4.50 1.33 -8.14
CA SER A 257 4.47 -0.13 -7.98
C SER A 257 5.82 -0.64 -7.46
N ASN A 258 5.78 -1.55 -6.49
CA ASN A 258 6.98 -2.18 -5.91
C ASN A 258 7.57 -3.24 -6.87
N ASP A 259 7.80 -2.89 -8.12
CA ASP A 259 8.35 -3.82 -9.13
C ASP A 259 9.84 -4.09 -8.99
N GLY A 260 10.46 -3.56 -7.92
CA GLY A 260 11.87 -3.79 -7.62
C GLY A 260 12.85 -3.02 -8.53
N ALA A 261 12.35 -2.12 -9.37
CA ALA A 261 13.22 -1.20 -10.10
C ALA A 261 13.37 0.10 -9.31
N PRO A 262 14.59 0.57 -9.04
CA PRO A 262 14.78 1.89 -8.45
C PRO A 262 14.25 2.94 -9.44
N SER A 263 13.21 3.67 -9.04
CA SER A 263 12.75 4.82 -9.81
C SER A 263 13.77 5.94 -9.66
N HIS A 264 14.65 6.09 -10.64
CA HIS A 264 15.40 7.32 -10.77
C HIS A 264 14.43 8.44 -11.16
N SER A 265 14.21 9.35 -10.25
CA SER A 265 13.57 10.62 -10.57
C SER A 265 14.45 11.38 -11.57
N SER A 266 14.14 11.24 -12.85
CA SER A 266 14.74 12.07 -13.89
C SER A 266 14.09 13.44 -13.85
N SER A 267 14.81 14.40 -13.30
CA SER A 267 14.58 15.82 -13.58
C SER A 267 14.71 16.04 -15.09
N SER A 268 13.60 16.35 -15.74
CA SER A 268 13.55 16.66 -17.16
C SER A 268 14.27 17.97 -17.44
N SER A 269 15.47 17.90 -17.98
CA SER A 269 16.05 18.98 -18.78
C SER A 269 15.99 18.56 -20.25
N SER A 270 15.17 19.28 -20.99
CA SER A 270 15.02 19.16 -22.43
C SER A 270 16.30 19.56 -23.15
N SER A 271 16.84 18.67 -23.99
CA SER A 271 17.65 19.11 -25.15
C SER A 271 17.51 18.11 -26.30
N SER A 272 17.16 18.67 -27.40
CA SER A 272 16.84 18.09 -28.69
C SER A 272 18.04 17.55 -29.45
N GLY A 273 17.78 16.49 -30.27
CA GLY A 273 18.48 16.27 -31.55
C GLY A 273 19.03 14.86 -31.79
N PRO A 274 19.01 14.37 -33.02
CA PRO A 274 18.86 12.98 -33.37
C PRO A 274 20.14 12.29 -33.85
N SER A 275 20.20 10.96 -33.77
CA SER A 275 20.86 10.14 -34.82
C SER A 275 20.73 8.63 -34.60
N SER A 276 20.35 7.98 -35.64
CA SER A 276 20.25 6.60 -36.09
C SER A 276 21.37 5.62 -35.68
N ALA A 277 20.96 4.41 -35.25
CA ALA A 277 21.30 3.02 -35.57
C ALA A 277 22.78 2.60 -35.66
N PRO A 278 23.15 1.32 -35.59
CA PRO A 278 22.40 0.07 -35.66
C PRO A 278 22.77 -0.97 -34.56
N ALA A 279 21.98 -2.02 -34.48
CA ALA A 279 22.19 -3.21 -33.66
C ALA A 279 23.42 -4.03 -34.06
N PRO A 280 23.99 -4.80 -33.11
CA PRO A 280 24.63 -6.05 -33.46
C PRO A 280 23.90 -7.25 -32.85
N SER A 281 23.57 -8.15 -33.72
CA SER A 281 23.25 -9.54 -33.46
C SER A 281 24.46 -10.26 -32.87
N SER A 282 24.23 -11.01 -31.78
CA SER A 282 25.13 -12.12 -31.42
C SER A 282 24.33 -13.29 -30.91
N SER A 283 24.47 -14.36 -31.64
CA SER A 283 23.88 -15.68 -31.42
C SER A 283 24.46 -16.39 -30.18
N PRO A 284 23.79 -17.44 -29.69
CA PRO A 284 24.04 -18.03 -28.39
C PRO A 284 25.19 -19.02 -28.41
N SER A 285 26.04 -18.95 -27.42
CA SER A 285 26.91 -20.05 -27.06
C SER A 285 26.13 -21.12 -26.29
N SER A 286 25.95 -22.24 -26.93
CA SER A 286 25.45 -23.47 -26.35
C SER A 286 26.44 -24.01 -25.32
N SER A 287 26.10 -23.94 -24.04
CA SER A 287 26.65 -24.79 -23.00
C SER A 287 25.62 -25.86 -22.65
N GLY A 288 26.03 -27.13 -22.73
CA GLY A 288 25.20 -28.32 -22.59
C GLY A 288 24.30 -28.28 -21.36
N GLY A 289 23.01 -28.13 -21.59
CA GLY A 289 21.99 -28.17 -20.58
C GLY A 289 21.50 -29.57 -20.29
N CYS A 290 21.43 -29.96 -19.04
CA CYS A 290 20.76 -31.15 -18.60
C CYS A 290 19.28 -31.10 -18.99
N SER A 291 18.84 -32.02 -19.85
CA SER A 291 17.49 -32.04 -20.44
C SER A 291 16.35 -32.27 -19.44
N SER A 292 16.62 -32.37 -18.14
CA SER A 292 15.65 -32.70 -17.10
C SER A 292 15.62 -31.75 -15.89
N CYS A 293 16.16 -30.56 -16.02
CA CYS A 293 16.18 -29.59 -14.93
C CYS A 293 15.21 -28.41 -15.20
N PRO A 294 13.96 -28.52 -14.76
CA PRO A 294 12.96 -27.48 -15.05
C PRO A 294 13.29 -26.19 -14.32
N ASP A 295 13.18 -25.07 -15.04
CA ASP A 295 13.38 -23.74 -14.50
C ASP A 295 12.01 -23.09 -14.23
N THR A 296 11.25 -23.73 -13.35
CA THR A 296 9.89 -23.31 -13.01
C THR A 296 9.94 -22.32 -11.84
N PRO A 297 9.43 -21.10 -11.98
CA PRO A 297 9.35 -20.15 -10.87
C PRO A 297 8.28 -20.59 -9.85
N PRO A 298 8.39 -20.16 -8.58
CA PRO A 298 7.46 -20.51 -7.52
C PRO A 298 6.05 -19.92 -7.70
N SER A 299 5.94 -18.88 -8.51
CA SER A 299 4.67 -18.24 -8.89
C SER A 299 4.77 -17.68 -10.30
N SER A 300 3.62 -17.37 -10.91
CA SER A 300 3.57 -16.70 -12.22
C SER A 300 4.00 -15.23 -12.18
N SER A 301 4.15 -14.67 -10.98
CA SER A 301 4.44 -13.24 -10.76
C SER A 301 5.90 -12.87 -11.02
N TYR A 302 6.84 -13.81 -10.93
CA TYR A 302 8.27 -13.55 -11.11
C TYR A 302 8.94 -14.67 -11.89
N THR A 303 9.80 -14.27 -12.83
CA THR A 303 10.65 -15.21 -13.57
C THR A 303 11.81 -15.71 -12.70
N CYS A 304 12.39 -16.84 -13.06
CA CYS A 304 13.57 -17.37 -12.36
C CYS A 304 14.77 -16.39 -12.39
N ALA A 305 14.93 -15.64 -13.46
CA ALA A 305 15.96 -14.60 -13.55
C ALA A 305 15.75 -13.49 -12.51
N GLN A 306 14.51 -13.07 -12.30
CA GLN A 306 14.17 -12.09 -11.25
C GLN A 306 14.40 -12.66 -9.86
N GLN A 307 14.02 -13.92 -9.60
CA GLN A 307 14.29 -14.57 -8.32
C GLN A 307 15.79 -14.64 -8.02
N LYS A 308 16.61 -14.90 -9.01
CA LYS A 308 18.07 -14.89 -8.87
C LYS A 308 18.61 -13.49 -8.59
N SER A 309 18.13 -12.47 -9.29
CA SER A 309 18.56 -11.07 -9.05
C SER A 309 18.18 -10.57 -7.65
N PHE A 310 17.12 -11.12 -7.06
CA PHE A 310 16.70 -10.84 -5.69
C PHE A 310 17.47 -11.66 -4.62
N GLY A 311 18.48 -12.44 -5.02
CA GLY A 311 19.27 -13.27 -4.09
C GLY A 311 18.53 -14.48 -3.50
N GLN A 312 17.36 -14.84 -4.06
CA GLN A 312 16.48 -15.86 -3.49
C GLN A 312 16.97 -17.31 -3.70
N CYS A 313 17.97 -17.53 -4.52
CA CYS A 313 18.45 -18.87 -4.85
C CYS A 313 18.90 -19.70 -3.64
N SER A 314 19.32 -19.10 -2.56
CA SER A 314 19.76 -19.77 -1.31
C SER A 314 18.64 -20.10 -0.33
N GLN A 315 17.43 -19.57 -0.57
CA GLN A 315 16.30 -19.75 0.34
C GLN A 315 15.76 -21.19 0.32
N SER A 316 15.36 -21.69 1.49
CA SER A 316 14.88 -23.05 1.66
C SER A 316 13.62 -23.36 0.84
N TRP A 317 12.72 -22.39 0.72
CA TRP A 317 11.50 -22.52 -0.08
C TRP A 317 11.76 -22.55 -1.59
N MET A 318 12.94 -22.10 -2.06
CA MET A 318 13.37 -22.19 -3.46
C MET A 318 13.95 -23.58 -3.83
N SER A 319 13.94 -24.54 -2.93
CA SER A 319 14.59 -25.86 -3.14
C SER A 319 14.03 -26.63 -4.33
N GLY A 320 12.75 -26.40 -4.69
CA GLY A 320 12.07 -27.04 -5.82
C GLY A 320 12.01 -26.21 -7.10
N TYR A 321 12.36 -24.92 -7.02
CA TYR A 321 12.10 -23.94 -8.06
C TYR A 321 13.38 -23.37 -8.67
N CYS A 322 13.26 -22.80 -9.88
CA CYS A 322 14.34 -22.09 -10.58
C CYS A 322 15.69 -22.81 -10.58
N LYS A 323 15.66 -24.14 -10.68
CA LYS A 323 16.86 -24.97 -10.48
C LYS A 323 17.99 -24.64 -11.45
N GLN A 324 17.65 -24.41 -12.72
CA GLN A 324 18.62 -24.05 -13.74
C GLN A 324 19.21 -22.67 -13.51
N THR A 325 18.36 -21.66 -13.35
CA THR A 325 18.77 -20.26 -13.12
C THR A 325 19.58 -20.10 -11.83
N CYS A 326 19.24 -20.87 -10.78
CA CYS A 326 19.92 -20.84 -9.49
C CYS A 326 21.15 -21.77 -9.41
N GLY A 327 21.51 -22.46 -10.50
CA GLY A 327 22.66 -23.39 -10.50
C GLY A 327 22.50 -24.61 -9.59
N LYS A 328 21.27 -25.04 -9.36
CA LYS A 328 20.92 -26.17 -8.48
C LYS A 328 20.65 -27.48 -9.26
N CYS A 329 20.98 -27.51 -10.55
CA CYS A 329 20.88 -28.74 -11.34
C CYS A 329 22.07 -29.65 -11.02
N SER A 330 21.78 -30.84 -10.49
CA SER A 330 22.74 -31.93 -10.41
C SER A 330 22.57 -32.79 -11.66
N CYS A 331 23.62 -32.84 -12.45
CA CYS A 331 23.73 -33.78 -13.60
C CYS A 331 24.51 -35.02 -13.21
#